data_3dc83953411f48a4445e77e76dd3f543
#
_entry.id   3dc83953411f48a4445e77e76dd3f543
#
_cell.length_a   1.000
_cell.length_b   1.000
_cell.length_c   1.000
_cell.angle_alpha   90.00
_cell.angle_beta   90.00
_cell.angle_gamma   90.00
#
_symmetry.space_group_name_H-M   'P 1'
#
loop_
_entity.id
_entity.type
_entity.pdbx_description
1 polymer ?
#
loop_
_entity_poly.entity_id
_entity_poly.type
_entity_poly.pdbx_seq_one_letter_code
_entity_poly.pdbx_strand_id
1 'polypeptide(L)'
;KNLQFVFFNDGDYKLDDQKVIGETGGIYYSPSKGIDSLGHLMSKISARGDGGDCAENNIEALIKGTKQASQYKEIVMIVDNNSPIKDIKLLDKFNLPVHVILCGATEGWILPDYLLLAWKTKGTIHTIEEDITSIAKMTEGQDIKIGAFTYKIMGGEFVRITNI
;
A
#
# COMPACT_ATOMS: atom_id res chain seq x y z
N LYS A 1 2.12 -20.32 12.01
CA LYS A 1 1.61 -19.54 10.84
C LYS A 1 2.77 -19.41 9.86
N ASN A 2 2.55 -19.73 8.59
CA ASN A 2 3.53 -19.45 7.54
C ASN A 2 3.31 -18.00 7.11
N LEU A 3 4.39 -17.20 7.12
CA LEU A 3 4.40 -15.85 6.56
C LEU A 3 5.17 -15.90 5.24
N GLN A 4 4.64 -15.23 4.24
CA GLN A 4 5.33 -14.96 2.99
C GLN A 4 5.52 -13.45 2.91
N PHE A 5 6.76 -13.04 2.69
CA PHE A 5 7.09 -11.63 2.54
C PHE A 5 7.32 -11.30 1.08
N VAL A 6 6.78 -10.17 0.66
CA VAL A 6 7.01 -9.57 -0.64
C VAL A 6 7.50 -8.16 -0.39
N PHE A 7 8.70 -7.85 -0.87
CA PHE A 7 9.24 -6.51 -0.85
C PHE A 7 9.09 -5.90 -2.23
N PHE A 8 8.93 -4.61 -2.28
CA PHE A 8 8.82 -3.90 -3.54
C PHE A 8 9.45 -2.51 -3.46
N ASN A 9 9.93 -2.08 -4.58
CA ASN A 9 10.23 -0.72 -4.94
C ASN A 9 9.75 -0.51 -6.38
N ASP A 10 9.87 0.67 -6.92
CA ASP A 10 9.31 0.95 -8.25
C ASP A 10 10.24 0.65 -9.42
N GLY A 11 11.09 -0.37 -9.27
CA GLY A 11 11.82 -0.97 -10.39
C GLY A 11 13.30 -0.69 -10.50
N ASP A 12 14.10 -1.21 -9.58
CA ASP A 12 15.56 -1.43 -9.69
C ASP A 12 16.31 -0.53 -10.69
N TYR A 13 16.78 0.65 -10.31
CA TYR A 13 17.62 1.54 -11.12
C TYR A 13 17.04 1.95 -12.49
N LYS A 14 15.81 1.61 -12.82
CA LYS A 14 15.17 2.08 -14.05
C LYS A 14 14.92 3.58 -13.95
N LEU A 15 15.12 4.28 -15.05
CA LEU A 15 14.66 5.65 -15.17
C LEU A 15 13.12 5.70 -15.23
N ASP A 16 12.51 6.78 -14.77
CA ASP A 16 11.04 6.89 -14.70
C ASP A 16 10.36 6.75 -16.05
N ASP A 17 10.99 7.21 -17.13
CA ASP A 17 10.52 7.06 -18.51
C ASP A 17 10.58 5.61 -19.02
N GLN A 18 11.31 4.73 -18.35
CA GLN A 18 11.43 3.30 -18.65
C GLN A 18 10.44 2.43 -17.84
N LYS A 19 9.73 3.03 -16.88
CA LYS A 19 8.81 2.30 -16.01
C LYS A 19 7.44 2.17 -16.67
N VAL A 20 6.99 0.93 -16.84
CA VAL A 20 5.66 0.61 -17.39
C VAL A 20 4.75 0.17 -16.25
N ILE A 21 3.67 0.90 -16.03
CA ILE A 21 2.70 0.61 -14.96
C ILE A 21 2.12 -0.79 -15.11
N GLY A 22 2.31 -1.62 -14.08
CA GLY A 22 1.94 -3.05 -14.05
C GLY A 22 3.06 -3.99 -14.46
N GLU A 23 4.16 -3.45 -15.02
CA GLU A 23 5.38 -4.17 -15.39
C GLU A 23 6.63 -3.42 -14.94
N THR A 24 6.50 -2.61 -13.91
CA THR A 24 7.58 -1.77 -13.36
C THR A 24 8.73 -2.64 -12.85
N GLY A 25 8.42 -3.77 -12.22
CA GLY A 25 9.41 -4.64 -11.60
C GLY A 25 9.74 -4.21 -10.18
N GLY A 26 10.95 -4.55 -9.68
CA GLY A 26 11.34 -4.23 -8.31
C GLY A 26 10.54 -5.00 -7.25
N ILE A 27 10.06 -6.20 -7.56
CA ILE A 27 9.28 -7.03 -6.64
C ILE A 27 10.10 -8.25 -6.25
N TYR A 28 10.29 -8.44 -4.95
CA TYR A 28 11.18 -9.45 -4.38
C TYR A 28 10.43 -10.39 -3.45
N TYR A 29 10.51 -11.66 -3.71
CA TYR A 29 9.85 -12.70 -2.92
C TYR A 29 10.84 -13.30 -1.92
N SER A 30 10.44 -13.40 -0.65
CA SER A 30 11.20 -14.12 0.35
C SER A 30 10.81 -15.59 0.34
N PRO A 31 11.73 -16.51 -0.01
CA PRO A 31 11.49 -17.94 0.15
C PRO A 31 11.57 -18.35 1.62
N SER A 32 11.95 -17.45 2.50
CA SER A 32 12.42 -17.74 3.84
C SER A 32 11.33 -17.72 4.89
N LYS A 33 11.50 -18.64 5.82
CA LYS A 33 10.64 -18.80 7.01
C LYS A 33 11.29 -18.25 8.30
N GLY A 34 12.50 -17.67 8.22
CA GLY A 34 13.26 -17.20 9.37
C GLY A 34 13.57 -15.69 9.33
N ILE A 35 13.60 -15.08 10.51
CA ILE A 35 13.80 -13.62 10.64
C ILE A 35 15.20 -13.18 10.16
N ASP A 36 16.22 -14.00 10.37
CA ASP A 36 17.60 -13.69 9.96
C ASP A 36 17.73 -13.59 8.43
N SER A 37 17.13 -14.53 7.73
CA SER A 37 17.12 -14.51 6.26
C SER A 37 16.25 -13.41 5.69
N LEU A 38 15.23 -12.97 6.42
CA LEU A 38 14.46 -11.79 6.08
C LEU A 38 15.32 -10.52 6.17
N GLY A 39 16.08 -10.35 7.26
CA GLY A 39 17.03 -9.24 7.43
C GLY A 39 18.09 -9.19 6.32
N HIS A 40 18.65 -10.32 5.93
CA HIS A 40 19.59 -10.40 4.80
C HIS A 40 18.95 -10.01 3.47
N LEU A 41 17.70 -10.44 3.22
CA LEU A 41 16.98 -10.07 2.01
C LEU A 41 16.68 -8.57 1.99
N MET A 42 16.23 -7.99 3.10
CA MET A 42 15.98 -6.55 3.24
C MET A 42 17.26 -5.75 2.93
N SER A 43 18.39 -6.11 3.54
CA SER A 43 19.68 -5.44 3.27
C SER A 43 20.09 -5.52 1.81
N LYS A 44 19.87 -6.67 1.17
CA LYS A 44 20.16 -6.87 -0.24
C LYS A 44 19.27 -6.03 -1.16
N ILE A 45 17.99 -5.87 -0.81
CA ILE A 45 17.04 -5.06 -1.58
C ILE A 45 17.35 -3.59 -1.41
N SER A 46 17.58 -3.12 -0.17
CA SER A 46 17.98 -1.73 0.10
C SER A 46 19.25 -1.32 -0.66
N ALA A 47 20.18 -2.25 -0.88
CA ALA A 47 21.38 -2.00 -1.65
C ALA A 47 21.13 -1.83 -3.17
N ARG A 48 19.93 -2.13 -3.65
CA ARG A 48 19.54 -1.99 -5.07
C ARG A 48 18.90 -0.65 -5.40
N GLY A 49 18.80 0.23 -4.41
CA GLY A 49 18.19 1.54 -4.57
C GLY A 49 16.67 1.53 -4.35
N ASP A 50 16.12 2.71 -4.45
CA ASP A 50 14.72 3.04 -4.18
C ASP A 50 13.82 3.07 -5.44
N GLY A 51 14.40 2.79 -6.61
CA GLY A 51 13.69 2.77 -7.89
C GLY A 51 13.62 4.13 -8.59
N GLY A 52 14.10 5.21 -7.96
CA GLY A 52 14.33 6.51 -8.61
C GLY A 52 13.40 7.64 -8.14
N ASP A 53 12.15 7.38 -7.77
CA ASP A 53 11.27 8.37 -7.14
C ASP A 53 10.62 7.81 -5.87
N CYS A 54 9.84 8.64 -5.17
CA CYS A 54 9.22 8.24 -3.90
C CYS A 54 7.90 7.48 -4.06
N ALA A 55 7.31 7.49 -5.25
CA ALA A 55 6.04 6.82 -5.51
C ALA A 55 6.28 5.37 -5.94
N GLU A 56 5.63 4.44 -5.28
CA GLU A 56 5.89 3.01 -5.41
C GLU A 56 4.79 2.25 -6.17
N ASN A 57 5.14 1.07 -6.71
CA ASN A 57 4.25 0.18 -7.45
C ASN A 57 3.46 -0.78 -6.52
N ASN A 58 2.73 -0.22 -5.57
CA ASN A 58 2.03 -0.94 -4.52
C ASN A 58 1.03 -1.97 -5.05
N ILE A 59 0.25 -1.61 -6.07
CA ILE A 59 -0.82 -2.48 -6.59
C ILE A 59 -0.23 -3.62 -7.42
N GLU A 60 0.81 -3.35 -8.20
CA GLU A 60 1.56 -4.40 -8.91
C GLU A 60 2.13 -5.43 -7.94
N ALA A 61 2.69 -4.94 -6.80
CA ALA A 61 3.21 -5.82 -5.75
C ALA A 61 2.12 -6.69 -5.13
N LEU A 62 0.92 -6.15 -4.88
CA LEU A 62 -0.24 -6.91 -4.41
C LEU A 62 -0.66 -7.98 -5.43
N ILE A 63 -0.82 -7.60 -6.69
CA ILE A 63 -1.24 -8.50 -7.77
C ILE A 63 -0.24 -9.65 -7.94
N LYS A 64 1.05 -9.33 -8.04
CA LYS A 64 2.10 -10.32 -8.25
C LYS A 64 2.38 -11.15 -7.00
N GLY A 65 2.38 -10.51 -5.82
CA GLY A 65 2.57 -11.19 -4.54
C GLY A 65 1.50 -12.24 -4.27
N THR A 66 0.24 -11.91 -4.49
CA THR A 66 -0.88 -12.86 -4.29
C THR A 66 -0.89 -13.99 -5.32
N LYS A 67 -0.45 -13.74 -6.55
CA LYS A 67 -0.26 -14.81 -7.56
C LYS A 67 0.85 -15.78 -7.19
N GLN A 68 1.92 -15.29 -6.56
CA GLN A 68 3.04 -16.12 -6.12
C GLN A 68 2.71 -16.93 -4.85
N ALA A 69 1.80 -16.44 -4.01
CA ALA A 69 1.38 -17.13 -2.81
C ALA A 69 0.39 -18.25 -3.16
N SER A 70 0.70 -19.49 -2.79
CA SER A 70 -0.17 -20.63 -3.04
C SER A 70 -1.42 -20.63 -2.14
N GLN A 71 -1.30 -20.12 -0.92
CA GLN A 71 -2.37 -19.97 0.06
C GLN A 71 -2.07 -18.80 1.00
N TYR A 72 -3.06 -17.96 1.25
CA TYR A 72 -3.00 -16.90 2.24
C TYR A 72 -4.38 -16.72 2.90
N LYS A 73 -4.39 -16.27 4.14
CA LYS A 73 -5.62 -15.93 4.87
C LYS A 73 -5.84 -14.44 4.95
N GLU A 74 -4.76 -13.68 4.91
CA GLU A 74 -4.75 -12.26 5.18
C GLU A 74 -3.61 -11.62 4.39
N ILE A 75 -3.83 -10.43 3.91
CA ILE A 75 -2.84 -9.61 3.21
C ILE A 75 -2.61 -8.37 4.07
N VAL A 76 -1.37 -8.21 4.52
CA VAL A 76 -0.93 -7.01 5.23
C VAL A 76 0.08 -6.28 4.38
N MET A 77 -0.18 -5.02 4.10
CA MET A 77 0.76 -4.12 3.43
C MET A 77 1.35 -3.16 4.46
N ILE A 78 2.67 -3.09 4.51
CA ILE A 78 3.39 -2.15 5.38
C ILE A 78 4.06 -1.13 4.46
N VAL A 79 3.68 0.13 4.57
CA VAL A 79 4.14 1.22 3.70
C VAL A 79 4.26 2.51 4.50
N ASP A 80 5.00 3.48 3.96
CA ASP A 80 5.02 4.83 4.50
C ASP A 80 3.96 5.72 3.83
N ASN A 81 3.68 6.85 4.46
CA ASN A 81 2.72 7.86 4.02
C ASN A 81 3.43 9.02 3.30
N ASN A 82 4.53 8.73 2.59
CA ASN A 82 5.40 9.77 2.04
C ASN A 82 4.99 10.22 0.64
N SER A 83 4.46 9.31 -0.18
CA SER A 83 4.02 9.65 -1.53
C SER A 83 2.79 8.85 -1.99
N PRO A 84 2.07 9.34 -3.03
CA PRO A 84 0.93 8.62 -3.61
C PRO A 84 1.34 7.26 -4.18
N ILE A 85 0.36 6.40 -4.37
CA ILE A 85 0.55 5.09 -5.02
C ILE A 85 0.73 5.31 -6.53
N LYS A 86 1.92 5.01 -7.07
CA LYS A 86 2.27 5.21 -8.49
C LYS A 86 1.29 4.53 -9.45
N ASP A 87 0.87 3.34 -9.11
CA ASP A 87 0.09 2.46 -9.95
C ASP A 87 -1.37 2.30 -9.49
N ILE A 88 -1.90 3.29 -8.76
CA ILE A 88 -3.27 3.28 -8.19
C ILE A 88 -4.35 2.92 -9.22
N LYS A 89 -4.15 3.27 -10.50
CA LYS A 89 -5.07 2.91 -11.60
C LYS A 89 -5.23 1.41 -11.83
N LEU A 90 -4.33 0.58 -11.28
CA LEU A 90 -4.46 -0.88 -11.33
C LEU A 90 -5.38 -1.43 -10.25
N LEU A 91 -5.84 -0.61 -9.31
CA LEU A 91 -6.62 -1.06 -8.15
C LEU A 91 -7.91 -1.79 -8.54
N ASP A 92 -8.54 -1.42 -9.65
CA ASP A 92 -9.74 -2.12 -10.15
C ASP A 92 -9.47 -3.58 -10.57
N LYS A 93 -8.20 -3.95 -10.74
CA LYS A 93 -7.77 -5.33 -11.05
C LYS A 93 -7.51 -6.17 -9.78
N PHE A 94 -7.68 -5.57 -8.60
CA PHE A 94 -7.38 -6.20 -7.32
C PHE A 94 -8.57 -6.08 -6.36
N ASN A 95 -9.09 -7.20 -5.88
CA ASN A 95 -10.34 -7.25 -5.12
C ASN A 95 -10.25 -8.02 -3.79
N LEU A 96 -9.04 -8.31 -3.32
CA LEU A 96 -8.83 -9.00 -2.05
C LEU A 96 -8.65 -7.99 -0.92
N PRO A 97 -9.17 -8.27 0.30
CA PRO A 97 -8.97 -7.37 1.44
C PRO A 97 -7.50 -7.13 1.75
N VAL A 98 -7.12 -5.85 1.90
CA VAL A 98 -5.77 -5.42 2.26
C VAL A 98 -5.83 -4.65 3.57
N HIS A 99 -5.09 -5.11 4.57
CA HIS A 99 -4.90 -4.42 5.83
C HIS A 99 -3.61 -3.61 5.75
N VAL A 100 -3.73 -2.30 5.72
CA VAL A 100 -2.60 -1.38 5.54
C VAL A 100 -2.07 -0.95 6.91
N ILE A 101 -0.80 -1.22 7.18
CA ILE A 101 -0.05 -0.60 8.27
C ILE A 101 0.68 0.59 7.67
N LEU A 102 0.19 1.80 7.97
CA LEU A 102 0.66 3.03 7.38
C LEU A 102 1.62 3.75 8.35
N CYS A 103 2.89 3.77 8.00
CA CYS A 103 3.93 4.46 8.75
C CYS A 103 3.97 5.95 8.38
N GLY A 104 4.33 6.81 9.34
CA GLY A 104 4.48 8.25 9.07
C GLY A 104 3.16 9.02 8.93
N ALA A 105 2.01 8.40 9.17
CA ALA A 105 0.75 9.11 9.33
C ALA A 105 0.74 9.78 10.72
N THR A 106 0.62 11.10 10.76
CA THR A 106 0.60 11.89 12.00
C THR A 106 -0.62 12.77 12.04
N GLU A 107 -1.22 12.92 13.23
CA GLU A 107 -2.42 13.74 13.47
C GLU A 107 -3.60 13.37 12.55
N GLY A 108 -3.59 12.15 11.98
CA GLY A 108 -4.61 11.68 11.04
C GLY A 108 -4.41 12.17 9.60
N TRP A 109 -3.24 12.74 9.26
CA TRP A 109 -2.91 13.04 7.87
C TRP A 109 -2.55 11.78 7.10
N ILE A 110 -3.42 11.39 6.18
CA ILE A 110 -3.29 10.20 5.35
C ILE A 110 -3.43 10.60 3.88
N LEU A 111 -2.54 10.11 3.04
CA LEU A 111 -2.68 10.26 1.60
C LEU A 111 -3.95 9.54 1.10
N PRO A 112 -4.79 10.20 0.30
CA PRO A 112 -6.08 9.66 -0.15
C PRO A 112 -6.00 8.29 -0.82
N ASP A 113 -4.90 7.97 -1.49
CA ASP A 113 -4.71 6.69 -2.18
C ASP A 113 -4.74 5.49 -1.22
N TYR A 114 -4.21 5.64 -0.01
CA TYR A 114 -4.25 4.55 0.99
C TYR A 114 -5.66 4.36 1.55
N LEU A 115 -6.43 5.44 1.72
CA LEU A 115 -7.85 5.36 2.07
C LEU A 115 -8.64 4.67 0.95
N LEU A 116 -8.35 5.04 -0.31
CA LEU A 116 -8.98 4.45 -1.48
C LEU A 116 -8.66 2.95 -1.58
N LEU A 117 -7.39 2.56 -1.39
CA LEU A 117 -6.97 1.17 -1.38
C LEU A 117 -7.75 0.35 -0.34
N ALA A 118 -7.77 0.79 0.92
CA ALA A 118 -8.47 0.08 1.99
C ALA A 118 -9.98 0.02 1.73
N TRP A 119 -10.59 1.09 1.25
CA TRP A 119 -12.02 1.14 0.93
C TRP A 119 -12.40 0.19 -0.20
N LYS A 120 -11.73 0.28 -1.34
CA LYS A 120 -12.01 -0.54 -2.54
C LYS A 120 -11.78 -2.02 -2.28
N THR A 121 -10.76 -2.36 -1.50
CA THR A 121 -10.43 -3.75 -1.16
C THR A 121 -11.20 -4.29 0.05
N LYS A 122 -12.03 -3.47 0.70
CA LYS A 122 -12.75 -3.85 1.94
C LYS A 122 -11.81 -4.22 3.10
N GLY A 123 -10.65 -3.60 3.13
CA GLY A 123 -9.63 -3.76 4.17
C GLY A 123 -9.72 -2.70 5.28
N THR A 124 -8.59 -2.46 5.93
CA THR A 124 -8.46 -1.53 7.07
C THR A 124 -7.17 -0.72 6.94
N ILE A 125 -7.07 0.37 7.71
CA ILE A 125 -5.80 1.10 7.89
C ILE A 125 -5.46 1.10 9.37
N HIS A 126 -4.19 0.89 9.66
CA HIS A 126 -3.62 0.93 11.00
C HIS A 126 -2.47 1.92 10.99
N THR A 127 -2.54 2.91 11.84
CA THR A 127 -1.48 3.89 12.07
C THR A 127 -0.93 3.72 13.48
N ILE A 128 0.10 4.47 13.85
CA ILE A 128 0.58 4.48 15.23
C ILE A 128 -0.43 5.10 16.21
N GLU A 129 -1.37 5.89 15.70
CA GLU A 129 -2.31 6.65 16.51
C GLU A 129 -3.67 5.95 16.63
N GLU A 130 -4.15 5.34 15.54
CA GLU A 130 -5.49 4.73 15.53
C GLU A 130 -5.67 3.62 14.49
N ASP A 131 -6.70 2.79 14.72
CA ASP A 131 -7.17 1.74 13.81
C ASP A 131 -8.43 2.20 13.07
N ILE A 132 -8.35 2.34 11.75
CA ILE A 132 -9.45 2.78 10.90
C ILE A 132 -10.10 1.55 10.25
N THR A 133 -11.03 0.93 10.95
CA THR A 133 -11.71 -0.30 10.53
C THR A 133 -13.07 -0.06 9.87
N SER A 134 -13.63 1.14 10.03
CA SER A 134 -14.94 1.50 9.48
C SER A 134 -14.91 1.80 7.98
N ILE A 135 -13.73 2.09 7.42
CA ILE A 135 -13.56 2.52 6.02
C ILE A 135 -14.16 1.53 5.00
N ALA A 136 -14.05 0.22 5.27
CA ALA A 136 -14.58 -0.83 4.40
C ALA A 136 -16.12 -0.77 4.19
N LYS A 137 -16.84 -0.11 5.11
CA LYS A 137 -18.30 0.00 5.10
C LYS A 137 -18.81 1.34 4.56
N MET A 138 -17.92 2.25 4.28
CA MET A 138 -18.28 3.58 3.78
C MET A 138 -18.86 3.52 2.36
N THR A 139 -19.69 4.48 2.04
CA THR A 139 -20.32 4.65 0.73
C THR A 139 -20.09 6.06 0.20
N GLU A 140 -20.33 6.24 -1.09
CA GLU A 140 -20.23 7.54 -1.76
C GLU A 140 -20.96 8.64 -0.98
N GLY A 141 -20.32 9.80 -0.85
CA GLY A 141 -20.84 10.96 -0.15
C GLY A 141 -20.62 10.96 1.37
N GLN A 142 -20.23 9.85 1.96
CA GLN A 142 -19.90 9.78 3.40
C GLN A 142 -18.53 10.39 3.68
N ASP A 143 -18.39 10.94 4.88
CA ASP A 143 -17.15 11.47 5.41
C ASP A 143 -16.68 10.67 6.63
N ILE A 144 -15.39 10.74 6.88
CA ILE A 144 -14.72 10.17 8.06
C ILE A 144 -13.75 11.19 8.63
N LYS A 145 -13.80 11.37 9.94
CA LYS A 145 -12.80 12.16 10.67
C LYS A 145 -11.70 11.22 11.17
N ILE A 146 -10.46 11.54 10.83
CA ILE A 146 -9.25 10.83 11.24
C ILE A 146 -8.32 11.87 11.86
N GLY A 147 -8.07 11.79 13.16
CA GLY A 147 -7.30 12.79 13.87
C GLY A 147 -7.84 14.21 13.66
N ALA A 148 -7.01 15.09 13.13
CA ALA A 148 -7.34 16.49 12.83
C ALA A 148 -8.02 16.68 11.45
N PHE A 149 -8.05 15.67 10.60
CA PHE A 149 -8.50 15.80 9.21
C PHE A 149 -9.84 15.10 8.95
N THR A 150 -10.59 15.63 8.01
CA THR A 150 -11.82 15.01 7.51
C THR A 150 -11.64 14.64 6.04
N TYR A 151 -12.01 13.41 5.71
CA TYR A 151 -11.97 12.87 4.36
C TYR A 151 -13.38 12.49 3.92
N LYS A 152 -13.69 12.71 2.65
CA LYS A 152 -15.00 12.39 2.06
C LYS A 152 -14.83 11.58 0.79
N ILE A 153 -15.73 10.64 0.56
CA ILE A 153 -15.81 9.93 -0.71
C ILE A 153 -16.61 10.78 -1.70
N MET A 154 -15.95 11.18 -2.78
CA MET A 154 -16.54 12.00 -3.85
C MET A 154 -16.08 11.50 -5.21
N GLY A 155 -17.02 11.08 -6.05
CA GLY A 155 -16.72 10.55 -7.38
C GLY A 155 -15.93 9.24 -7.36
N GLY A 156 -16.10 8.45 -6.29
CA GLY A 156 -15.40 7.17 -6.11
C GLY A 156 -13.98 7.29 -5.58
N GLU A 157 -13.56 8.47 -5.14
CA GLU A 157 -12.22 8.78 -4.59
C GLU A 157 -12.34 9.44 -3.23
N PHE A 158 -11.27 9.39 -2.43
CA PHE A 158 -11.19 10.16 -1.20
C PHE A 158 -10.62 11.54 -1.44
N VAL A 159 -11.29 12.55 -0.94
CA VAL A 159 -10.81 13.93 -0.91
C VAL A 159 -10.74 14.43 0.52
N ARG A 160 -9.68 15.16 0.86
CA ARG A 160 -9.58 15.82 2.16
C ARG A 160 -10.44 17.09 2.14
N ILE A 161 -11.32 17.20 3.13
CA ILE A 161 -12.15 18.40 3.31
C ILE A 161 -11.39 19.35 4.24
N THR A 162 -11.14 20.56 3.77
CA THR A 162 -10.66 21.64 4.62
C THR A 162 -11.90 22.27 5.27
N ASN A 163 -12.04 22.18 6.59
CA ASN A 163 -13.03 22.98 7.29
C ASN A 163 -12.61 24.45 7.11
N ILE A 164 -13.42 25.21 6.37
CA ILE A 164 -13.30 26.66 6.23
C ILE A 164 -13.80 27.31 7.51
#